data_adde8db18eb15c86f7947090d8b5d3e1
#
_entry.id   adde8db18eb15c86f7947090d8b5d3e1
#
_cell.length_a   1.000
_cell.length_b   1.000
_cell.length_c   1.000
_cell.angle_alpha   90.00
_cell.angle_beta   90.00
_cell.angle_gamma   90.00
#
_symmetry.space_group_name_H-M   'P 1'
#
loop_
_entity.id
_entity.type
_entity.pdbx_description
1 polymer ?
#
loop_
_entity_poly.entity_id
_entity_poly.type
_entity_poly.pdbx_seq_one_letter_code
_entity_poly.pdbx_strand_id
1 'polypeptide(L)'
;MTGTFRGVVVVAAVGACALLAAQPPSITPVLAQSPPASLRVCGDPDNLPYSNERLEGFENRIAAVVAAELGATPVYAWWPHQRGLVRNTIDAGTCDVIFGVPEGLDFVLWTKPYYRSSYVMTWRNDRGYDFRSLDAPELQQLRIGVHVNTPPEESLARRGLLDNVSTYSLFFDPRGDRDRPRKLLDDLVAGTVDVAVAWGPLAGYAARTSDAPLELVPLADEPGVPLSFDISMGVAKGNEALKNRLEAAIDRRQAEILAILEEYGVPVVTSGGGSAAVPTGGGSGGAPAGGGTDAANPAAESAPPSAAAASAAPAKLNPFTGDADRAAEGRTLYFQVGCQGCHGGGGGGGMATSVIDDAWTFGSDDEVLFRLIKGEIPEQTMPTVYSVLEDDEVWKILAFIRSVYAGDPGRIDW
;
A
#
# COMPACT_ATOMS: atom_id res chain seq x y z
N MET A 1 71.38 94.12 -52.47
CA MET A 1 71.82 93.16 -51.45
C MET A 1 70.52 92.41 -51.05
N THR A 2 70.37 91.30 -51.63
CA THR A 2 69.14 90.51 -51.66
C THR A 2 69.29 89.27 -50.80
N GLY A 3 68.48 89.16 -49.81
CA GLY A 3 68.44 87.98 -48.93
C GLY A 3 67.12 87.25 -49.04
N THR A 4 67.20 86.06 -49.55
CA THR A 4 66.08 85.15 -49.80
C THR A 4 65.75 84.34 -48.53
N PHE A 5 64.53 84.49 -47.97
CA PHE A 5 64.06 83.69 -46.90
C PHE A 5 63.34 82.43 -47.48
N ARG A 6 63.83 81.29 -47.16
CA ARG A 6 63.20 80.01 -47.43
C ARG A 6 62.20 79.64 -46.26
N GLY A 7 60.95 79.60 -46.57
CA GLY A 7 59.93 79.12 -45.67
C GLY A 7 59.95 77.59 -45.55
N VAL A 8 59.96 77.09 -44.31
CA VAL A 8 59.83 75.69 -43.99
C VAL A 8 58.35 75.43 -43.69
N VAL A 9 57.72 74.59 -44.51
CA VAL A 9 56.37 74.10 -44.25
C VAL A 9 56.43 72.89 -43.26
N VAL A 10 55.92 73.02 -42.12
CA VAL A 10 55.77 71.92 -41.19
C VAL A 10 54.38 71.31 -41.43
N VAL A 11 54.34 70.09 -41.94
CA VAL A 11 53.09 69.28 -42.05
C VAL A 11 52.85 68.58 -40.70
N ALA A 12 51.84 69.02 -39.94
CA ALA A 12 51.37 68.31 -38.75
C ALA A 12 50.52 67.14 -39.13
N ALA A 13 50.98 65.90 -38.93
CA ALA A 13 50.20 64.69 -39.03
C ALA A 13 49.34 64.49 -37.80
N VAL A 14 48.02 64.67 -37.91
CA VAL A 14 47.05 64.37 -36.85
C VAL A 14 46.80 62.87 -36.90
N GLY A 15 47.42 62.14 -35.93
CA GLY A 15 47.16 60.71 -35.67
C GLY A 15 45.81 60.55 -35.00
N ALA A 16 44.83 60.00 -35.69
CA ALA A 16 43.58 59.57 -35.08
C ALA A 16 43.79 58.26 -34.22
N CYS A 17 43.89 58.38 -32.91
CA CYS A 17 43.83 57.25 -32.01
C CYS A 17 42.38 56.72 -31.96
N ALA A 18 42.12 55.62 -32.65
CA ALA A 18 40.85 54.84 -32.47
C ALA A 18 40.87 54.16 -31.08
N LEU A 19 40.13 54.71 -30.16
CA LEU A 19 39.82 54.08 -28.88
C LEU A 19 38.89 52.86 -29.17
N LEU A 20 39.46 51.65 -29.20
CA LEU A 20 38.73 50.41 -29.15
C LEU A 20 38.09 50.31 -27.75
N ALA A 21 36.83 50.69 -27.61
CA ALA A 21 36.03 50.42 -26.43
C ALA A 21 35.88 48.93 -26.26
N ALA A 22 36.63 48.32 -25.36
CA ALA A 22 36.40 46.94 -24.94
C ALA A 22 35.02 46.84 -24.27
N GLN A 23 34.07 46.20 -24.95
CA GLN A 23 32.77 45.89 -24.36
C GLN A 23 32.98 44.91 -23.19
N PRO A 24 32.40 45.15 -21.99
CA PRO A 24 32.50 44.23 -20.88
C PRO A 24 31.76 42.92 -21.32
N PRO A 25 32.26 41.75 -20.90
CA PRO A 25 31.60 40.49 -21.17
C PRO A 25 30.16 40.54 -20.62
N SER A 26 29.17 40.29 -21.49
CA SER A 26 27.78 40.16 -21.11
C SER A 26 27.65 38.95 -20.17
N ILE A 27 27.57 39.20 -18.87
CA ILE A 27 27.22 38.19 -17.87
C ILE A 27 25.75 37.92 -18.08
N THR A 28 25.42 36.87 -18.82
CA THR A 28 24.06 36.33 -18.84
C THR A 28 23.75 35.84 -17.43
N PRO A 29 22.72 36.35 -16.75
CA PRO A 29 22.36 35.82 -15.45
C PRO A 29 22.00 34.36 -15.64
N VAL A 30 22.78 33.44 -15.08
CA VAL A 30 22.38 32.07 -14.89
C VAL A 30 21.17 32.14 -13.92
N LEU A 31 19.98 32.00 -14.50
CA LEU A 31 18.76 31.84 -13.68
C LEU A 31 19.04 30.67 -12.75
N ALA A 32 19.20 30.94 -11.46
CA ALA A 32 19.27 29.93 -10.43
C ALA A 32 17.98 29.11 -10.57
N GLN A 33 18.11 27.88 -11.07
CA GLN A 33 16.99 26.95 -11.11
C GLN A 33 16.53 26.74 -9.66
N SER A 34 15.28 27.07 -9.39
CA SER A 34 14.68 26.71 -8.10
C SER A 34 14.95 25.22 -7.85
N PRO A 35 15.33 24.83 -6.62
CA PRO A 35 15.54 23.42 -6.33
C PRO A 35 14.29 22.64 -6.75
N PRO A 36 14.46 21.45 -7.37
CA PRO A 36 13.32 20.64 -7.79
C PRO A 36 12.38 20.44 -6.61
N ALA A 37 11.08 20.49 -6.87
CA ALA A 37 10.09 20.19 -5.84
C ALA A 37 10.38 18.80 -5.25
N SER A 38 10.10 18.59 -3.99
CA SER A 38 10.25 17.27 -3.36
C SER A 38 8.90 16.57 -3.28
N LEU A 39 8.89 15.26 -3.54
CA LEU A 39 7.80 14.36 -3.23
C LEU A 39 8.18 13.57 -1.98
N ARG A 40 7.50 13.81 -0.85
CA ARG A 40 7.80 13.10 0.39
C ARG A 40 7.09 11.75 0.38
N VAL A 41 7.86 10.68 0.41
CA VAL A 41 7.40 9.30 0.32
C VAL A 41 7.46 8.64 1.70
N CYS A 42 6.35 8.05 2.14
CA CYS A 42 6.36 7.16 3.30
C CYS A 42 6.98 5.82 2.87
N GLY A 43 8.08 5.43 3.45
CA GLY A 43 8.78 4.19 3.10
C GLY A 43 9.12 3.37 4.34
N ASP A 44 9.18 2.05 4.18
CA ASP A 44 9.75 1.16 5.18
C ASP A 44 11.27 1.09 5.00
N PRO A 45 12.06 1.27 6.06
CA PRO A 45 13.53 1.29 5.96
C PRO A 45 14.15 -0.08 5.63
N ASP A 46 13.42 -1.19 5.81
CA ASP A 46 13.96 -2.55 5.65
C ASP A 46 12.87 -3.59 5.30
N ASN A 47 12.14 -3.38 4.22
CA ASN A 47 11.01 -4.21 3.77
C ASN A 47 11.13 -4.59 2.28
N LEU A 48 12.23 -5.26 1.89
CA LEU A 48 12.31 -5.78 0.51
C LEU A 48 11.27 -6.89 0.26
N PRO A 49 10.66 -6.91 -0.92
CA PRO A 49 11.01 -6.19 -2.16
C PRO A 49 10.43 -4.78 -2.32
N TYR A 50 9.68 -4.27 -1.36
CA TYR A 50 8.93 -3.00 -1.47
C TYR A 50 9.87 -1.79 -1.36
N SER A 51 10.45 -1.58 -0.19
CA SER A 51 11.35 -0.45 0.05
C SER A 51 12.45 -0.78 1.05
N ASN A 52 13.55 -0.03 0.99
CA ASN A 52 14.56 0.03 2.03
C ASN A 52 15.33 1.37 1.95
N GLU A 53 16.13 1.69 2.96
CA GLU A 53 16.94 2.91 2.98
C GLU A 53 18.01 2.98 1.88
N ARG A 54 18.41 1.84 1.31
CA ARG A 54 19.33 1.76 0.17
C ARG A 54 18.64 1.99 -1.17
N LEU A 55 17.31 2.20 -1.17
CA LEU A 55 16.48 2.46 -2.36
C LEU A 55 16.50 1.29 -3.36
N GLU A 56 16.58 0.06 -2.85
CA GLU A 56 16.67 -1.16 -3.66
C GLU A 56 15.31 -1.82 -3.91
N GLY A 57 14.24 -1.34 -3.29
CA GLY A 57 12.90 -1.90 -3.48
C GLY A 57 12.20 -1.39 -4.74
N PHE A 58 11.23 -2.16 -5.24
CA PHE A 58 10.48 -1.74 -6.44
C PHE A 58 9.65 -0.48 -6.20
N GLU A 59 9.12 -0.26 -4.99
CA GLU A 59 8.40 0.96 -4.64
C GLU A 59 9.34 2.17 -4.61
N ASN A 60 10.60 2.01 -4.20
CA ASN A 60 11.60 3.06 -4.30
C ASN A 60 11.82 3.47 -5.76
N ARG A 61 11.91 2.49 -6.67
CA ARG A 61 12.11 2.73 -8.09
C ARG A 61 10.88 3.37 -8.73
N ILE A 62 9.68 2.89 -8.42
CA ILE A 62 8.42 3.47 -8.90
C ILE A 62 8.26 4.90 -8.37
N ALA A 63 8.60 5.15 -7.10
CA ALA A 63 8.58 6.50 -6.52
C ALA A 63 9.51 7.46 -7.26
N ALA A 64 10.70 7.00 -7.69
CA ALA A 64 11.62 7.80 -8.49
C ALA A 64 11.03 8.14 -9.87
N VAL A 65 10.41 7.17 -10.55
CA VAL A 65 9.73 7.35 -11.84
C VAL A 65 8.59 8.36 -11.73
N VAL A 66 7.73 8.20 -10.74
CA VAL A 66 6.57 9.06 -10.52
C VAL A 66 7.01 10.47 -10.11
N ALA A 67 7.98 10.60 -9.20
CA ALA A 67 8.51 11.90 -8.78
C ALA A 67 9.12 12.65 -9.97
N ALA A 68 9.91 11.98 -10.81
CA ALA A 68 10.48 12.57 -12.03
C ALA A 68 9.39 13.08 -12.98
N GLU A 69 8.30 12.33 -13.16
CA GLU A 69 7.15 12.76 -13.96
C GLU A 69 6.46 14.00 -13.39
N LEU A 70 6.48 14.16 -12.07
CA LEU A 70 5.96 15.35 -11.37
C LEU A 70 6.93 16.53 -11.36
N GLY A 71 8.15 16.37 -11.92
CA GLY A 71 9.23 17.38 -11.83
C GLY A 71 9.80 17.51 -10.43
N ALA A 72 9.75 16.45 -9.63
CA ALA A 72 10.16 16.39 -8.22
C ALA A 72 11.27 15.34 -8.00
N THR A 73 11.85 15.37 -6.80
CA THR A 73 12.77 14.33 -6.32
C THR A 73 12.14 13.64 -5.12
N PRO A 74 12.15 12.28 -5.03
CA PRO A 74 11.61 11.58 -3.88
C PRO A 74 12.49 11.82 -2.64
N VAL A 75 11.85 12.12 -1.52
CA VAL A 75 12.47 12.24 -0.19
C VAL A 75 11.69 11.36 0.76
N TYR A 76 12.38 10.50 1.51
CA TYR A 76 11.71 9.48 2.30
C TYR A 76 11.51 9.88 3.75
N ALA A 77 10.31 9.65 4.26
CA ALA A 77 10.02 9.55 5.69
C ALA A 77 9.94 8.05 6.03
N TRP A 78 10.98 7.57 6.69
CA TRP A 78 11.13 6.15 7.01
C TRP A 78 10.34 5.78 8.26
N TRP A 79 9.48 4.78 8.12
CA TRP A 79 8.75 4.20 9.22
C TRP A 79 8.53 2.70 8.95
N PRO A 80 8.86 1.81 9.90
CA PRO A 80 8.65 0.37 9.72
C PRO A 80 7.18 0.04 9.44
N HIS A 81 6.94 -0.98 8.62
CA HIS A 81 5.60 -1.49 8.33
C HIS A 81 5.03 -2.23 9.55
N GLN A 82 4.56 -1.46 10.50
CA GLN A 82 4.02 -1.90 11.79
C GLN A 82 2.85 -1.03 12.22
N ARG A 83 2.25 -1.35 13.35
CA ARG A 83 1.17 -0.56 13.95
C ARG A 83 1.55 0.93 14.04
N GLY A 84 0.62 1.77 13.64
CA GLY A 84 0.80 3.23 13.68
C GLY A 84 1.52 3.81 12.47
N LEU A 85 1.81 3.05 11.42
CA LEU A 85 2.41 3.56 10.18
C LEU A 85 1.64 4.79 9.69
N VAL A 86 0.35 4.68 9.42
CA VAL A 86 -0.47 5.78 8.88
C VAL A 86 -0.48 6.98 9.82
N ARG A 87 -0.75 6.77 11.11
CA ARG A 87 -0.79 7.83 12.12
C ARG A 87 0.54 8.58 12.25
N ASN A 88 1.67 7.88 12.15
CA ASN A 88 3.00 8.48 12.32
C ASN A 88 3.62 8.97 10.99
N THR A 89 2.95 8.75 9.87
CA THR A 89 3.42 9.15 8.54
C THR A 89 2.44 10.09 7.86
N ILE A 90 1.44 9.59 7.14
CA ILE A 90 0.46 10.38 6.38
C ILE A 90 -0.32 11.34 7.29
N ASP A 91 -0.89 10.86 8.39
CA ASP A 91 -1.70 11.69 9.30
C ASP A 91 -0.85 12.72 10.04
N ALA A 92 0.40 12.38 10.36
CA ALA A 92 1.36 13.30 10.95
C ALA A 92 1.92 14.31 9.94
N GLY A 93 1.59 14.21 8.65
CA GLY A 93 2.10 15.07 7.60
C GLY A 93 3.60 14.96 7.36
N THR A 94 4.24 13.85 7.75
CA THR A 94 5.68 13.63 7.54
C THR A 94 6.00 13.22 6.12
N CYS A 95 5.05 12.66 5.39
CA CYS A 95 5.11 12.30 3.99
C CYS A 95 3.83 12.69 3.25
N ASP A 96 3.88 12.70 1.91
CA ASP A 96 2.79 13.11 1.01
C ASP A 96 2.08 11.90 0.38
N VAL A 97 2.83 10.82 0.19
CA VAL A 97 2.35 9.61 -0.51
C VAL A 97 2.89 8.34 0.13
N ILE A 98 2.04 7.34 0.23
CA ILE A 98 2.37 5.96 0.62
C ILE A 98 2.08 5.05 -0.58
N PHE A 99 2.98 4.12 -0.86
CA PHE A 99 2.82 3.12 -1.92
C PHE A 99 2.25 1.82 -1.35
N GLY A 100 1.83 0.91 -2.22
CA GLY A 100 1.41 -0.43 -1.81
C GLY A 100 0.07 -0.48 -1.08
N VAL A 101 -0.81 0.49 -1.28
CA VAL A 101 -2.11 0.57 -0.60
C VAL A 101 -3.16 -0.22 -1.38
N PRO A 102 -3.75 -1.28 -0.81
CA PRO A 102 -4.93 -1.90 -1.40
C PRO A 102 -6.10 -0.92 -1.45
N GLU A 103 -6.89 -0.97 -2.53
CA GLU A 103 -8.10 -0.15 -2.65
C GLU A 103 -9.12 -0.47 -1.54
N GLY A 104 -9.91 0.54 -1.19
CA GLY A 104 -10.98 0.43 -0.20
C GLY A 104 -10.59 0.80 1.23
N LEU A 105 -9.39 1.31 1.46
CA LEU A 105 -8.92 1.73 2.78
C LEU A 105 -9.26 3.19 3.06
N ASP A 106 -10.09 3.44 4.05
CA ASP A 106 -10.64 4.76 4.36
C ASP A 106 -9.66 5.77 4.98
N PHE A 107 -8.47 5.38 5.35
CA PHE A 107 -7.54 6.30 6.01
C PHE A 107 -6.76 7.22 5.04
N VAL A 108 -6.80 6.96 3.73
CA VAL A 108 -6.18 7.78 2.67
C VAL A 108 -7.14 8.01 1.52
N LEU A 109 -6.85 9.01 0.67
CA LEU A 109 -7.37 9.05 -0.70
C LEU A 109 -6.46 8.17 -1.55
N TRP A 110 -6.98 7.10 -2.09
CA TRP A 110 -6.23 6.21 -2.98
C TRP A 110 -6.38 6.65 -4.45
N THR A 111 -5.29 6.53 -5.19
CA THR A 111 -5.27 6.74 -6.63
C THR A 111 -5.94 5.57 -7.34
N LYS A 112 -6.15 5.66 -8.66
CA LYS A 112 -6.35 4.44 -9.44
C LYS A 112 -5.20 3.47 -9.22
N PRO A 113 -5.44 2.16 -9.34
CA PRO A 113 -4.40 1.16 -9.16
C PRO A 113 -3.29 1.32 -10.18
N TYR A 114 -2.05 1.12 -9.75
CA TYR A 114 -0.89 1.08 -10.64
C TYR A 114 -0.46 -0.36 -10.96
N TYR A 115 -0.94 -1.34 -10.19
CA TYR A 115 -0.92 -2.75 -10.56
C TYR A 115 -1.97 -3.53 -9.77
N ARG A 116 -2.27 -4.76 -10.24
CA ARG A 116 -3.05 -5.76 -9.52
C ARG A 116 -2.20 -7.00 -9.33
N SER A 117 -2.21 -7.58 -8.14
CA SER A 117 -1.51 -8.82 -7.85
C SER A 117 -2.38 -9.77 -7.03
N SER A 118 -1.96 -11.03 -6.93
CA SER A 118 -2.67 -12.05 -6.17
C SER A 118 -1.76 -12.74 -5.16
N TYR A 119 -2.36 -13.42 -4.19
CA TYR A 119 -1.66 -14.47 -3.48
C TYR A 119 -1.29 -15.58 -4.44
N VAL A 120 -0.20 -16.25 -4.16
CA VAL A 120 0.31 -17.36 -4.94
C VAL A 120 0.57 -18.57 -4.04
N MET A 121 0.32 -19.75 -4.57
CA MET A 121 0.87 -20.98 -4.02
C MET A 121 2.25 -21.18 -4.62
N THR A 122 3.25 -21.47 -3.80
CA THR A 122 4.64 -21.61 -4.24
C THR A 122 5.32 -22.78 -3.54
N TRP A 123 6.19 -23.45 -4.26
CA TRP A 123 6.96 -24.60 -3.78
C TRP A 123 8.29 -24.70 -4.52
N ARG A 124 9.18 -25.56 -4.04
CA ARG A 124 10.42 -25.86 -4.74
C ARG A 124 10.15 -26.81 -5.91
N ASN A 125 10.46 -26.38 -7.13
CA ASN A 125 10.25 -27.13 -8.35
C ASN A 125 11.07 -28.46 -8.38
N ASP A 126 12.22 -28.50 -7.69
CA ASP A 126 13.06 -29.69 -7.57
C ASP A 126 12.48 -30.81 -6.69
N ARG A 127 11.30 -30.62 -6.10
CA ARG A 127 10.57 -31.60 -5.29
C ARG A 127 9.59 -32.46 -6.10
N GLY A 128 9.39 -32.15 -7.37
CA GLY A 128 8.53 -32.93 -8.25
C GLY A 128 7.03 -32.75 -8.02
N TYR A 129 6.61 -31.68 -7.35
CA TYR A 129 5.20 -31.32 -7.21
C TYR A 129 4.70 -30.62 -8.48
N ASP A 130 3.40 -30.78 -8.81
CA ASP A 130 2.73 -30.07 -9.89
C ASP A 130 1.31 -29.65 -9.44
N PHE A 131 1.26 -28.64 -8.56
CA PHE A 131 0.00 -28.13 -8.04
C PHE A 131 -0.60 -27.11 -9.00
N ARG A 132 -1.95 -27.09 -9.07
CA ARG A 132 -2.72 -26.12 -9.87
C ARG A 132 -3.71 -25.32 -9.03
N SER A 133 -4.04 -25.80 -7.84
CA SER A 133 -4.96 -25.13 -6.91
C SER A 133 -4.73 -25.61 -5.48
N LEU A 134 -5.37 -24.95 -4.52
CA LEU A 134 -5.40 -25.37 -3.12
C LEU A 134 -6.24 -26.64 -2.89
N ASP A 135 -6.93 -27.15 -3.92
CA ASP A 135 -7.72 -28.39 -3.84
C ASP A 135 -6.90 -29.65 -4.13
N ALA A 136 -5.59 -29.52 -4.34
CA ALA A 136 -4.71 -30.67 -4.59
C ALA A 136 -4.69 -31.59 -3.36
N PRO A 137 -5.05 -32.89 -3.50
CA PRO A 137 -5.17 -33.79 -2.36
C PRO A 137 -3.86 -34.05 -1.64
N GLU A 138 -2.73 -33.89 -2.31
CA GLU A 138 -1.39 -34.04 -1.76
C GLU A 138 -1.11 -33.04 -0.65
N LEU A 139 -1.76 -31.89 -0.66
CA LEU A 139 -1.59 -30.84 0.36
C LEU A 139 -1.97 -31.32 1.76
N GLN A 140 -2.83 -32.35 1.88
CA GLN A 140 -3.19 -32.98 3.16
C GLN A 140 -2.00 -33.62 3.89
N GLN A 141 -0.91 -33.91 3.19
CA GLN A 141 0.26 -34.58 3.74
C GLN A 141 1.50 -33.69 3.76
N LEU A 142 1.39 -32.43 3.33
CA LEU A 142 2.50 -31.50 3.20
C LEU A 142 2.43 -30.43 4.28
N ARG A 143 3.60 -29.94 4.68
CA ARG A 143 3.74 -28.82 5.59
C ARG A 143 3.50 -27.54 4.80
N ILE A 144 2.46 -26.80 5.16
CA ILE A 144 2.05 -25.58 4.46
C ILE A 144 2.43 -24.39 5.33
N GLY A 145 3.08 -23.40 4.74
CA GLY A 145 3.33 -22.11 5.38
C GLY A 145 2.37 -21.04 4.88
N VAL A 146 1.85 -20.21 5.77
CA VAL A 146 0.98 -19.07 5.43
C VAL A 146 1.19 -17.92 6.42
N HIS A 147 1.01 -16.68 5.95
CA HIS A 147 0.95 -15.57 6.89
C HIS A 147 -0.37 -15.57 7.64
N VAL A 148 -0.28 -15.49 8.97
CA VAL A 148 -1.44 -15.43 9.85
C VAL A 148 -2.30 -14.20 9.54
N ASN A 149 -3.61 -14.36 9.63
CA ASN A 149 -4.58 -13.28 9.40
C ASN A 149 -4.58 -12.75 7.95
N THR A 150 -4.38 -13.65 7.02
CA THR A 150 -4.48 -13.34 5.58
C THR A 150 -5.57 -14.20 4.92
N PRO A 151 -6.14 -13.72 3.80
CA PRO A 151 -7.19 -14.48 3.10
C PRO A 151 -6.81 -15.94 2.76
N PRO A 152 -5.56 -16.27 2.39
CA PRO A 152 -5.17 -17.67 2.19
C PRO A 152 -5.32 -18.56 3.42
N GLU A 153 -5.13 -18.06 4.63
CA GLU A 153 -5.34 -18.88 5.84
C GLU A 153 -6.80 -19.36 5.91
N GLU A 154 -7.76 -18.48 5.55
CA GLU A 154 -9.17 -18.86 5.46
C GLU A 154 -9.43 -19.89 4.35
N SER A 155 -8.83 -19.71 3.17
CA SER A 155 -8.94 -20.68 2.07
C SER A 155 -8.42 -22.07 2.46
N LEU A 156 -7.33 -22.13 3.25
CA LEU A 156 -6.80 -23.37 3.81
C LEU A 156 -7.72 -23.96 4.88
N ALA A 157 -8.30 -23.11 5.73
CA ALA A 157 -9.26 -23.54 6.77
C ALA A 157 -10.50 -24.19 6.17
N ARG A 158 -11.08 -23.61 5.11
CA ARG A 158 -12.25 -24.14 4.40
C ARG A 158 -12.00 -25.54 3.81
N ARG A 159 -10.73 -25.90 3.57
CA ARG A 159 -10.29 -27.19 3.04
C ARG A 159 -9.86 -28.19 4.11
N GLY A 160 -9.93 -27.78 5.40
CA GLY A 160 -9.49 -28.64 6.51
C GLY A 160 -7.98 -28.87 6.53
N LEU A 161 -7.19 -27.92 6.02
CA LEU A 161 -5.73 -28.04 5.93
C LEU A 161 -4.97 -27.45 7.12
N LEU A 162 -5.67 -26.86 8.10
CA LEU A 162 -5.02 -26.11 9.21
C LEU A 162 -4.10 -26.95 10.08
N ASP A 163 -4.35 -28.27 10.21
CA ASP A 163 -3.49 -29.17 11.00
C ASP A 163 -2.06 -29.27 10.44
N ASN A 164 -1.89 -28.98 9.15
CA ASN A 164 -0.61 -29.03 8.44
C ASN A 164 0.02 -27.63 8.25
N VAL A 165 -0.62 -26.58 8.80
CA VAL A 165 -0.23 -25.19 8.57
C VAL A 165 0.71 -24.69 9.65
N SER A 166 1.82 -24.11 9.22
CA SER A 166 2.69 -23.25 10.03
C SER A 166 2.39 -21.79 9.71
N THR A 167 2.07 -21.00 10.72
CA THR A 167 1.73 -19.58 10.55
C THR A 167 2.92 -18.67 10.77
N TYR A 168 3.02 -17.61 9.97
CA TYR A 168 4.08 -16.60 10.01
C TYR A 168 3.50 -15.22 10.18
N SER A 169 4.21 -14.32 10.89
CA SER A 169 3.75 -12.94 11.07
C SER A 169 4.04 -12.09 9.84
N LEU A 170 3.09 -11.22 9.46
CA LEU A 170 3.33 -10.12 8.50
C LEU A 170 4.03 -8.93 9.13
N PHE A 171 3.90 -8.78 10.45
CA PHE A 171 4.50 -7.67 11.20
C PHE A 171 5.73 -8.16 11.93
N PHE A 172 6.83 -7.46 11.80
CA PHE A 172 8.05 -7.75 12.56
C PHE A 172 8.39 -6.62 13.52
N ASP A 173 9.01 -6.96 14.64
CA ASP A 173 9.62 -5.97 15.52
C ASP A 173 11.03 -5.67 14.99
N PRO A 174 11.30 -4.45 14.49
CA PRO A 174 12.64 -4.09 14.00
C PRO A 174 13.73 -4.13 15.08
N ARG A 175 13.34 -4.23 16.35
CA ARG A 175 14.26 -4.39 17.49
C ARG A 175 14.55 -5.84 17.84
N GLY A 176 13.84 -6.78 17.23
CA GLY A 176 13.96 -8.22 17.44
C GLY A 176 14.37 -8.92 16.16
N ASP A 177 15.23 -9.92 16.30
CA ASP A 177 15.72 -10.77 15.19
C ASP A 177 14.63 -11.79 14.73
N ARG A 178 13.34 -11.47 14.96
CA ARG A 178 12.24 -12.42 14.80
C ARG A 178 11.32 -12.04 13.65
N ASP A 179 11.18 -13.02 12.77
CA ASP A 179 10.04 -13.24 11.89
C ASP A 179 9.68 -12.07 10.97
N ARG A 180 10.61 -11.72 10.08
CA ARG A 180 10.30 -10.88 8.92
C ARG A 180 9.28 -11.60 8.03
N PRO A 181 8.41 -10.89 7.27
CA PRO A 181 7.48 -11.53 6.33
C PRO A 181 8.14 -12.51 5.37
N ARG A 182 9.39 -12.25 5.02
CA ARG A 182 10.22 -13.12 4.16
C ARG A 182 10.51 -14.49 4.78
N LYS A 183 10.48 -14.63 6.12
CA LYS A 183 10.82 -15.90 6.80
C LYS A 183 10.02 -17.09 6.29
N LEU A 184 8.75 -16.88 5.93
CA LEU A 184 7.93 -17.91 5.29
C LEU A 184 8.63 -18.51 4.05
N LEU A 185 9.18 -17.65 3.21
CA LEU A 185 9.84 -18.09 1.96
C LEU A 185 11.26 -18.60 2.20
N ASP A 186 11.96 -18.06 3.19
CA ASP A 186 13.25 -18.61 3.61
C ASP A 186 13.10 -20.04 4.16
N ASP A 187 12.04 -20.31 4.92
CA ASP A 187 11.71 -21.65 5.42
C ASP A 187 11.23 -22.59 4.29
N LEU A 188 10.56 -22.09 3.26
CA LEU A 188 10.28 -22.85 2.04
C LEU A 188 11.56 -23.26 1.31
N VAL A 189 12.48 -22.31 1.11
CA VAL A 189 13.78 -22.56 0.49
C VAL A 189 14.60 -23.57 1.30
N ALA A 190 14.60 -23.44 2.62
CA ALA A 190 15.27 -24.36 3.53
C ALA A 190 14.59 -25.75 3.62
N GLY A 191 13.34 -25.88 3.13
CA GLY A 191 12.57 -27.12 3.22
C GLY A 191 11.93 -27.35 4.61
N THR A 192 11.79 -26.34 5.43
CA THR A 192 11.05 -26.39 6.70
C THR A 192 9.56 -26.53 6.44
N VAL A 193 9.06 -25.85 5.41
CA VAL A 193 7.73 -26.06 4.83
C VAL A 193 7.90 -26.57 3.39
N ASP A 194 6.90 -27.31 2.90
CA ASP A 194 6.92 -27.92 1.57
C ASP A 194 6.24 -27.03 0.53
N VAL A 195 5.22 -26.30 0.96
CA VAL A 195 4.44 -25.35 0.18
C VAL A 195 4.25 -24.08 0.99
N ALA A 196 4.32 -22.92 0.35
CA ALA A 196 3.94 -21.66 0.97
C ALA A 196 2.79 -21.02 0.18
N VAL A 197 1.85 -20.40 0.90
CA VAL A 197 0.84 -19.52 0.30
C VAL A 197 1.15 -18.10 0.76
N ALA A 198 1.64 -17.29 -0.18
CA ALA A 198 2.22 -16.00 0.13
C ALA A 198 1.71 -14.90 -0.83
N TRP A 199 1.85 -13.64 -0.43
CA TRP A 199 1.58 -12.51 -1.30
C TRP A 199 2.52 -12.51 -2.51
N GLY A 200 1.96 -12.39 -3.72
CA GLY A 200 2.67 -12.55 -4.98
C GLY A 200 3.95 -11.76 -5.11
N PRO A 201 3.99 -10.45 -4.84
CA PRO A 201 5.22 -9.66 -4.89
C PRO A 201 6.35 -10.21 -4.02
N LEU A 202 6.03 -10.68 -2.81
CA LEU A 202 7.02 -11.27 -1.90
C LEU A 202 7.55 -12.61 -2.43
N ALA A 203 6.64 -13.47 -2.90
CA ALA A 203 7.00 -14.79 -3.45
C ALA A 203 7.77 -14.66 -4.77
N GLY A 204 7.35 -13.75 -5.65
CA GLY A 204 8.03 -13.50 -6.92
C GLY A 204 9.46 -13.00 -6.74
N TYR A 205 9.66 -12.10 -5.79
CA TYR A 205 11.00 -11.65 -5.45
C TYR A 205 11.87 -12.77 -4.86
N ALA A 206 11.30 -13.60 -3.99
CA ALA A 206 12.02 -14.75 -3.47
C ALA A 206 12.43 -15.73 -4.59
N ALA A 207 11.56 -15.99 -5.56
CA ALA A 207 11.87 -16.82 -6.71
C ALA A 207 13.00 -16.25 -7.60
N ARG A 208 13.13 -14.92 -7.65
CA ARG A 208 14.21 -14.24 -8.40
C ARG A 208 15.54 -14.21 -7.65
N THR A 209 15.52 -14.22 -6.33
CA THR A 209 16.69 -13.94 -5.49
C THR A 209 17.20 -15.14 -4.72
N SER A 210 16.47 -16.26 -4.66
CA SER A 210 16.92 -17.50 -4.00
C SER A 210 17.66 -18.41 -4.98
N ASP A 211 18.56 -19.22 -4.46
CA ASP A 211 19.25 -20.27 -5.24
C ASP A 211 18.35 -21.49 -5.51
N ALA A 212 17.24 -21.63 -4.76
CA ALA A 212 16.28 -22.71 -4.98
C ALA A 212 15.30 -22.33 -6.10
N PRO A 213 15.02 -23.23 -7.05
CA PRO A 213 14.03 -22.98 -8.09
C PRO A 213 12.63 -23.04 -7.49
N LEU A 214 11.94 -21.89 -7.43
CA LEU A 214 10.57 -21.79 -6.94
C LEU A 214 9.59 -21.73 -8.11
N GLU A 215 8.53 -22.53 -8.02
CA GLU A 215 7.36 -22.44 -8.89
C GLU A 215 6.28 -21.59 -8.20
N LEU A 216 5.56 -20.79 -8.99
CA LEU A 216 4.50 -19.92 -8.49
C LEU A 216 3.23 -20.13 -9.29
N VAL A 217 2.13 -20.41 -8.60
CA VAL A 217 0.80 -20.48 -9.19
C VAL A 217 -0.08 -19.42 -8.55
N PRO A 218 -0.51 -18.39 -9.32
CA PRO A 218 -1.46 -17.40 -8.85
C PRO A 218 -2.78 -18.03 -8.44
N LEU A 219 -3.32 -17.60 -7.30
CA LEU A 219 -4.61 -18.06 -6.79
C LEU A 219 -5.72 -17.14 -7.29
N ALA A 220 -6.82 -17.76 -7.73
CA ALA A 220 -8.03 -17.04 -8.10
C ALA A 220 -8.85 -16.68 -6.85
N ASP A 221 -9.61 -15.59 -6.92
CA ASP A 221 -10.55 -15.20 -5.88
C ASP A 221 -11.57 -16.31 -5.63
N GLU A 222 -11.90 -16.55 -4.37
CA GLU A 222 -12.91 -17.51 -3.93
C GLU A 222 -14.18 -16.78 -3.45
N PRO A 223 -15.35 -17.40 -3.46
CA PRO A 223 -16.55 -16.78 -2.91
C PRO A 223 -16.35 -16.32 -1.48
N GLY A 224 -16.39 -14.99 -1.25
CA GLY A 224 -16.17 -14.36 0.04
C GLY A 224 -14.71 -14.31 0.53
N VAL A 225 -13.73 -14.81 -0.27
CA VAL A 225 -12.31 -14.72 0.07
C VAL A 225 -11.56 -14.12 -1.11
N PRO A 226 -11.32 -12.81 -1.13
CA PRO A 226 -10.52 -12.18 -2.16
C PRO A 226 -9.05 -12.60 -2.00
N LEU A 227 -8.46 -13.12 -3.06
CA LEU A 227 -7.06 -13.53 -3.12
C LEU A 227 -6.24 -12.63 -4.06
N SER A 228 -6.88 -11.67 -4.73
CA SER A 228 -6.24 -10.70 -5.59
C SER A 228 -6.68 -9.28 -5.25
N PHE A 229 -5.76 -8.32 -5.35
CA PHE A 229 -5.99 -6.94 -4.92
C PHE A 229 -5.43 -5.94 -5.91
N ASP A 230 -6.21 -4.88 -6.14
CA ASP A 230 -5.75 -3.68 -6.81
C ASP A 230 -4.91 -2.84 -5.86
N ILE A 231 -3.72 -2.46 -6.30
CA ILE A 231 -2.74 -1.76 -5.47
C ILE A 231 -2.56 -0.34 -5.99
N SER A 232 -2.82 0.61 -5.11
CA SER A 232 -2.85 2.04 -5.36
C SER A 232 -1.80 2.79 -4.55
N MET A 233 -1.62 4.07 -4.85
CA MET A 233 -0.90 5.00 -3.99
C MET A 233 -1.92 5.72 -3.10
N GLY A 234 -1.58 5.95 -1.83
CA GLY A 234 -2.41 6.69 -0.90
C GLY A 234 -1.85 8.07 -0.62
N VAL A 235 -2.71 9.08 -0.57
CA VAL A 235 -2.38 10.44 -0.14
C VAL A 235 -3.29 10.86 1.02
N ALA A 236 -2.89 11.89 1.77
CA ALA A 236 -3.70 12.43 2.86
C ALA A 236 -5.09 12.86 2.35
N LYS A 237 -6.13 12.63 3.14
CA LYS A 237 -7.50 13.12 2.85
C LYS A 237 -7.48 14.62 2.62
N GLY A 238 -8.21 15.09 1.61
CA GLY A 238 -8.25 16.49 1.20
C GLY A 238 -7.14 16.90 0.21
N ASN A 239 -6.25 16.00 -0.19
CA ASN A 239 -5.20 16.30 -1.16
C ASN A 239 -5.50 15.71 -2.56
N GLU A 240 -6.69 16.01 -3.07
CA GLU A 240 -7.14 15.59 -4.42
C GLU A 240 -6.21 16.10 -5.52
N ALA A 241 -5.61 17.27 -5.32
CA ALA A 241 -4.67 17.83 -6.30
C ALA A 241 -3.45 16.93 -6.49
N LEU A 242 -2.86 16.40 -5.42
CA LEU A 242 -1.75 15.46 -5.51
C LEU A 242 -2.22 14.12 -6.07
N LYS A 243 -3.36 13.59 -5.60
CA LYS A 243 -3.97 12.36 -6.13
C LYS A 243 -4.09 12.42 -7.66
N ASN A 244 -4.72 13.47 -8.19
CA ASN A 244 -4.95 13.62 -9.63
C ASN A 244 -3.62 13.71 -10.42
N ARG A 245 -2.60 14.36 -9.86
CA ARG A 245 -1.27 14.43 -10.47
C ARG A 245 -0.57 13.06 -10.48
N LEU A 246 -0.69 12.29 -9.41
CA LEU A 246 -0.18 10.91 -9.31
C LEU A 246 -0.88 10.00 -10.32
N GLU A 247 -2.21 10.07 -10.46
CA GLU A 247 -2.95 9.30 -11.45
C GLU A 247 -2.51 9.61 -12.88
N ALA A 248 -2.31 10.88 -13.20
CA ALA A 248 -1.78 11.28 -14.49
C ALA A 248 -0.33 10.79 -14.71
N ALA A 249 0.50 10.71 -13.65
CA ALA A 249 1.83 10.14 -13.72
C ALA A 249 1.79 8.62 -13.93
N ILE A 250 0.89 7.91 -13.22
CA ILE A 250 0.65 6.47 -13.43
C ILE A 250 0.31 6.21 -14.89
N ASP A 251 -0.64 6.95 -15.49
CA ASP A 251 -1.01 6.77 -16.91
C ASP A 251 0.16 6.92 -17.86
N ARG A 252 0.95 7.96 -17.67
CA ARG A 252 2.07 8.24 -18.57
C ARG A 252 3.25 7.28 -18.40
N ARG A 253 3.40 6.70 -17.21
CA ARG A 253 4.53 5.83 -16.86
C ARG A 253 4.16 4.37 -16.64
N GLN A 254 2.93 3.97 -16.97
CA GLN A 254 2.43 2.61 -16.73
C GLN A 254 3.36 1.52 -17.25
N ALA A 255 3.88 1.68 -18.47
CA ALA A 255 4.78 0.70 -19.07
C ALA A 255 6.10 0.56 -18.27
N GLU A 256 6.64 1.67 -17.77
CA GLU A 256 7.86 1.68 -16.96
C GLU A 256 7.62 1.07 -15.57
N ILE A 257 6.46 1.36 -14.98
CA ILE A 257 6.03 0.77 -13.70
C ILE A 257 5.92 -0.75 -13.84
N LEU A 258 5.24 -1.24 -14.88
CA LEU A 258 5.10 -2.68 -15.14
C LEU A 258 6.44 -3.36 -15.38
N ALA A 259 7.36 -2.72 -16.11
CA ALA A 259 8.70 -3.25 -16.32
C ALA A 259 9.49 -3.38 -15.00
N ILE A 260 9.36 -2.41 -14.09
CA ILE A 260 9.96 -2.51 -12.75
C ILE A 260 9.37 -3.71 -12.00
N LEU A 261 8.05 -3.86 -11.99
CA LEU A 261 7.39 -4.98 -11.30
C LEU A 261 7.83 -6.34 -11.85
N GLU A 262 7.94 -6.46 -13.19
CA GLU A 262 8.45 -7.66 -13.86
C GLU A 262 9.88 -7.99 -13.46
N GLU A 263 10.76 -6.99 -13.38
CA GLU A 263 12.16 -7.17 -12.95
C GLU A 263 12.24 -7.77 -11.53
N TYR A 264 11.32 -7.39 -10.63
CA TYR A 264 11.23 -7.95 -9.28
C TYR A 264 10.43 -9.26 -9.20
N GLY A 265 9.93 -9.76 -10.33
CA GLY A 265 9.16 -11.01 -10.39
C GLY A 265 7.74 -10.87 -9.83
N VAL A 266 7.23 -9.65 -9.71
CA VAL A 266 5.87 -9.42 -9.20
C VAL A 266 4.84 -10.02 -10.16
N PRO A 267 4.01 -10.99 -9.74
CA PRO A 267 2.95 -11.53 -10.58
C PRO A 267 1.84 -10.50 -10.74
N VAL A 268 1.76 -9.89 -11.91
CA VAL A 268 0.68 -8.96 -12.25
C VAL A 268 -0.47 -9.75 -12.88
N VAL A 269 -1.68 -9.58 -12.34
CA VAL A 269 -2.90 -10.22 -12.84
C VAL A 269 -3.83 -9.18 -13.47
N THR A 270 -4.58 -9.57 -14.50
CA THR A 270 -5.55 -8.68 -15.16
C THR A 270 -6.92 -8.79 -14.48
N SER A 271 -7.64 -7.67 -14.40
CA SER A 271 -9.02 -7.64 -13.91
C SER A 271 -9.91 -8.44 -14.88
N GLY A 272 -10.35 -9.64 -14.47
CA GLY A 272 -11.25 -10.47 -15.31
C GLY A 272 -10.83 -11.94 -15.38
N GLY A 273 -10.63 -12.59 -14.23
CA GLY A 273 -10.65 -14.05 -14.07
C GLY A 273 -9.96 -14.87 -15.17
N GLY A 274 -8.65 -14.70 -15.36
CA GLY A 274 -7.87 -15.55 -16.22
C GLY A 274 -6.39 -15.35 -15.87
N SER A 275 -5.76 -16.41 -15.33
CA SER A 275 -4.33 -16.46 -15.08
C SER A 275 -3.59 -16.06 -16.36
N ALA A 276 -2.98 -14.86 -16.36
CA ALA A 276 -1.96 -14.55 -17.34
C ALA A 276 -0.73 -15.35 -16.94
N ALA A 277 -0.43 -16.39 -17.70
CA ALA A 277 0.84 -17.08 -17.63
C ALA A 277 1.97 -16.05 -17.74
N VAL A 278 3.03 -16.25 -16.94
CA VAL A 278 4.29 -15.52 -17.07
C VAL A 278 4.70 -15.59 -18.53
N PRO A 279 4.86 -14.47 -19.27
CA PRO A 279 5.23 -14.53 -20.67
C PRO A 279 6.71 -14.90 -20.79
N THR A 280 6.97 -16.06 -21.33
CA THR A 280 8.19 -16.34 -22.07
C THR A 280 7.97 -15.73 -23.45
N GLY A 281 8.66 -14.61 -23.71
CA GLY A 281 8.99 -14.01 -24.99
C GLY A 281 7.98 -13.91 -26.12
N GLY A 282 7.65 -12.68 -26.53
CA GLY A 282 7.46 -12.29 -27.94
C GLY A 282 6.05 -12.15 -28.50
N GLY A 283 5.70 -10.92 -28.93
CA GLY A 283 4.80 -10.75 -30.09
C GLY A 283 3.65 -9.75 -29.96
N SER A 284 3.82 -8.66 -30.65
CA SER A 284 2.96 -7.52 -30.99
C SER A 284 1.46 -7.75 -31.29
N GLY A 285 0.62 -6.77 -30.95
CA GLY A 285 -0.55 -6.44 -31.78
C GLY A 285 -1.80 -5.88 -31.11
N GLY A 286 -2.11 -4.60 -31.30
CA GLY A 286 -3.43 -4.10 -31.67
C GLY A 286 -4.40 -3.64 -30.58
N ALA A 287 -4.60 -2.32 -30.48
CA ALA A 287 -5.78 -1.68 -29.88
C ALA A 287 -7.02 -1.83 -30.77
N PRO A 288 -8.24 -1.66 -30.25
CA PRO A 288 -8.95 -0.42 -30.57
C PRO A 288 -9.77 0.23 -29.44
N ALA A 289 -10.09 1.49 -29.71
CA ALA A 289 -10.74 2.49 -28.90
C ALA A 289 -12.29 2.43 -28.91
N GLY A 290 -12.88 3.19 -27.96
CA GLY A 290 -14.25 3.68 -27.94
C GLY A 290 -14.76 3.77 -26.48
N GLY A 291 -15.23 4.85 -25.89
CA GLY A 291 -15.81 6.06 -26.35
C GLY A 291 -17.04 6.40 -25.54
N GLY A 292 -17.07 7.53 -24.79
CA GLY A 292 -18.26 8.27 -24.35
C GLY A 292 -18.83 7.90 -22.98
N THR A 293 -19.34 8.78 -22.12
CA THR A 293 -19.76 10.20 -22.18
C THR A 293 -19.99 10.71 -20.75
N ASP A 294 -19.87 12.03 -20.59
CA ASP A 294 -20.07 12.89 -19.43
C ASP A 294 -21.40 12.74 -18.67
N ALA A 295 -21.37 12.94 -17.33
CA ALA A 295 -22.41 13.67 -16.62
C ALA A 295 -21.84 14.30 -15.33
N ALA A 296 -21.89 15.62 -15.27
CA ALA A 296 -21.53 16.47 -14.15
C ALA A 296 -22.58 16.40 -13.03
N ASN A 297 -22.13 16.52 -11.78
CA ASN A 297 -22.98 16.90 -10.67
C ASN A 297 -22.26 17.90 -9.76
N PRO A 298 -22.95 18.95 -9.29
CA PRO A 298 -22.34 20.11 -8.65
C PRO A 298 -22.13 19.95 -7.15
N ALA A 299 -21.13 20.69 -6.68
CA ALA A 299 -20.76 20.87 -5.28
C ALA A 299 -21.91 21.38 -4.39
N ALA A 300 -22.00 20.83 -3.20
CA ALA A 300 -22.64 21.45 -2.06
C ALA A 300 -21.71 21.40 -0.85
N GLU A 301 -21.28 22.58 -0.49
CA GLU A 301 -20.52 22.92 0.72
C GLU A 301 -21.47 22.89 1.92
N SER A 302 -21.14 22.17 2.99
CA SER A 302 -21.78 22.34 4.28
C SER A 302 -20.81 22.04 5.42
N ALA A 303 -20.75 23.02 6.34
CA ALA A 303 -19.95 23.04 7.56
C ALA A 303 -20.38 21.97 8.58
N PRO A 304 -19.50 21.61 9.55
CA PRO A 304 -19.79 20.54 10.50
C PRO A 304 -20.83 20.95 11.55
N PRO A 305 -21.78 20.08 11.88
CA PRO A 305 -22.67 20.30 13.01
C PRO A 305 -21.99 19.91 14.34
N SER A 306 -22.10 20.83 15.26
CA SER A 306 -21.85 20.70 16.70
C SER A 306 -22.56 19.48 17.27
N ALA A 307 -21.84 18.72 18.10
CA ALA A 307 -22.38 17.60 18.86
C ALA A 307 -23.53 18.07 19.76
N ALA A 308 -24.77 17.72 19.40
CA ALA A 308 -25.91 17.80 20.27
C ALA A 308 -26.02 16.45 21.02
N ALA A 309 -25.92 16.51 22.35
CA ALA A 309 -26.15 15.40 23.23
C ALA A 309 -27.54 14.80 22.98
N ALA A 310 -27.59 13.62 22.37
CA ALA A 310 -28.78 12.79 22.33
C ALA A 310 -28.97 12.16 23.71
N SER A 311 -30.15 12.35 24.27
CA SER A 311 -30.62 11.72 25.52
C SER A 311 -30.45 10.21 25.42
N ALA A 312 -29.55 9.66 26.23
CA ALA A 312 -29.20 8.24 26.23
C ALA A 312 -30.37 7.40 26.77
N ALA A 313 -30.92 6.54 25.91
CA ALA A 313 -31.51 5.30 26.38
C ALA A 313 -30.40 4.45 27.05
N PRO A 314 -30.71 3.59 28.06
CA PRO A 314 -29.68 2.79 28.69
C PRO A 314 -28.93 1.96 27.65
N ALA A 315 -27.61 2.06 27.65
CA ALA A 315 -26.73 1.36 26.73
C ALA A 315 -27.05 -0.15 26.73
N LYS A 316 -27.22 -0.73 25.57
CA LYS A 316 -27.50 -2.14 25.40
C LYS A 316 -26.20 -2.89 25.62
N LEU A 317 -26.01 -3.47 26.79
CA LEU A 317 -24.82 -4.28 27.08
C LEU A 317 -24.82 -5.54 26.20
N ASN A 318 -23.65 -5.92 25.75
CA ASN A 318 -23.47 -7.17 25.01
C ASN A 318 -23.84 -8.36 25.91
N PRO A 319 -24.84 -9.18 25.53
CA PRO A 319 -25.32 -10.30 26.35
C PRO A 319 -24.25 -11.41 26.51
N PHE A 320 -23.18 -11.39 25.74
CA PHE A 320 -22.13 -12.40 25.73
C PHE A 320 -20.80 -11.91 26.32
N THR A 321 -20.74 -10.73 26.90
CA THR A 321 -19.52 -10.22 27.53
C THR A 321 -19.10 -11.16 28.67
N GLY A 322 -17.84 -11.66 28.59
CA GLY A 322 -17.30 -12.60 29.58
C GLY A 322 -17.63 -14.08 29.32
N ASP A 323 -18.44 -14.41 28.33
CA ASP A 323 -18.70 -15.77 27.88
C ASP A 323 -17.60 -16.25 26.92
N ALA A 324 -16.75 -17.17 27.37
CA ALA A 324 -15.60 -17.65 26.60
C ALA A 324 -16.00 -18.47 25.37
N ASP A 325 -17.12 -19.22 25.45
CA ASP A 325 -17.59 -20.03 24.32
C ASP A 325 -18.14 -19.11 23.21
N ARG A 326 -18.92 -18.10 23.59
CA ARG A 326 -19.42 -17.09 22.66
C ARG A 326 -18.32 -16.22 22.08
N ALA A 327 -17.29 -15.90 22.83
CA ALA A 327 -16.12 -15.21 22.33
C ALA A 327 -15.35 -16.08 21.31
N ALA A 328 -15.26 -17.38 21.50
CA ALA A 328 -14.64 -18.30 20.53
C ALA A 328 -15.47 -18.42 19.24
N GLU A 329 -16.81 -18.50 19.33
CA GLU A 329 -17.71 -18.41 18.18
C GLU A 329 -17.54 -17.05 17.46
N GLY A 330 -17.48 -15.95 18.22
CA GLY A 330 -17.26 -14.61 17.72
C GLY A 330 -15.92 -14.44 17.02
N ARG A 331 -14.86 -15.08 17.53
CA ARG A 331 -13.57 -15.14 16.85
C ARG A 331 -13.70 -15.81 15.49
N THR A 332 -14.40 -16.93 15.43
CA THR A 332 -14.64 -17.66 14.18
C THR A 332 -15.38 -16.77 13.17
N LEU A 333 -16.46 -16.10 13.61
CA LEU A 333 -17.22 -15.14 12.78
C LEU A 333 -16.35 -13.96 12.33
N TYR A 334 -15.56 -13.36 13.24
CA TYR A 334 -14.64 -12.26 12.92
C TYR A 334 -13.69 -12.58 11.76
N PHE A 335 -13.23 -13.83 11.68
CA PHE A 335 -12.43 -14.33 10.57
C PHE A 335 -13.27 -14.63 9.33
N GLN A 336 -14.41 -15.28 9.48
CA GLN A 336 -15.27 -15.71 8.37
C GLN A 336 -15.84 -14.52 7.58
N VAL A 337 -16.21 -13.44 8.26
CA VAL A 337 -16.77 -12.26 7.62
C VAL A 337 -15.71 -11.23 7.18
N GLY A 338 -14.43 -11.48 7.45
CA GLY A 338 -13.33 -10.68 6.93
C GLY A 338 -12.92 -9.47 7.78
N CYS A 339 -13.38 -9.33 9.02
CA CYS A 339 -13.01 -8.23 9.92
C CYS A 339 -11.49 -8.14 10.13
N GLN A 340 -10.81 -9.29 10.18
CA GLN A 340 -9.36 -9.40 10.35
C GLN A 340 -8.57 -8.74 9.20
N GLY A 341 -9.12 -8.65 8.02
CA GLY A 341 -8.47 -8.05 6.86
C GLY A 341 -8.12 -6.58 7.10
N CYS A 342 -9.00 -5.87 7.80
CA CYS A 342 -8.81 -4.46 8.14
C CYS A 342 -8.29 -4.27 9.57
N HIS A 343 -8.85 -4.96 10.56
CA HIS A 343 -8.55 -4.77 11.98
C HIS A 343 -7.46 -5.68 12.54
N GLY A 344 -6.90 -6.57 11.71
CA GLY A 344 -5.90 -7.57 12.12
C GLY A 344 -6.54 -8.74 12.87
N GLY A 345 -5.93 -9.93 12.86
CA GLY A 345 -6.53 -11.16 13.38
C GLY A 345 -6.70 -11.25 14.89
N GLY A 346 -6.07 -10.35 15.63
CA GLY A 346 -6.30 -10.16 17.06
C GLY A 346 -7.05 -8.86 17.37
N GLY A 347 -7.60 -8.16 16.36
CA GLY A 347 -8.25 -6.86 16.55
C GLY A 347 -7.28 -5.70 16.81
N GLY A 348 -6.00 -5.94 16.79
CA GLY A 348 -4.97 -4.95 17.16
C GLY A 348 -4.66 -3.90 16.12
N GLY A 349 -5.49 -3.76 15.10
CA GLY A 349 -5.28 -2.83 13.99
C GLY A 349 -4.45 -3.46 12.88
N GLY A 350 -4.62 -2.92 11.71
CA GLY A 350 -3.93 -3.26 10.49
C GLY A 350 -4.11 -2.09 9.54
N MET A 351 -4.91 -2.28 8.51
CA MET A 351 -5.34 -1.23 7.60
C MET A 351 -6.36 -0.29 8.27
N ALA A 352 -7.24 -0.81 9.10
CA ALA A 352 -8.15 -0.02 9.94
C ALA A 352 -7.59 0.14 11.37
N THR A 353 -8.23 1.02 12.15
CA THR A 353 -7.87 1.24 13.56
C THR A 353 -7.97 -0.06 14.36
N SER A 354 -7.15 -0.13 15.42
CA SER A 354 -7.29 -1.18 16.44
C SER A 354 -8.70 -1.13 17.03
N VAL A 355 -9.26 -2.31 17.35
CA VAL A 355 -10.53 -2.47 18.08
C VAL A 355 -10.32 -3.04 19.48
N ILE A 356 -9.07 -3.08 19.94
CA ILE A 356 -8.69 -3.62 21.25
C ILE A 356 -7.83 -2.67 22.09
N ASP A 357 -7.72 -1.41 21.71
CA ASP A 357 -7.02 -0.36 22.46
C ASP A 357 -7.98 0.79 22.84
N ASP A 358 -7.45 1.82 23.51
CA ASP A 358 -8.22 2.95 24.02
C ASP A 358 -8.59 4.01 22.96
N ALA A 359 -8.26 3.81 21.69
CA ALA A 359 -8.44 4.81 20.62
C ALA A 359 -9.72 4.54 19.81
N TRP A 360 -10.84 5.10 20.24
CA TRP A 360 -12.14 4.96 19.61
C TRP A 360 -12.57 6.24 18.87
N THR A 361 -12.97 6.12 17.61
CA THR A 361 -13.39 7.28 16.78
C THR A 361 -14.84 7.66 17.03
N PHE A 362 -15.74 6.69 17.23
CA PHE A 362 -17.17 6.91 17.33
C PHE A 362 -17.74 6.64 18.74
N GLY A 363 -16.94 6.10 19.62
CA GLY A 363 -17.31 5.66 20.97
C GLY A 363 -16.86 4.23 21.24
N SER A 364 -16.75 3.89 22.52
CA SER A 364 -16.23 2.59 22.99
C SER A 364 -17.30 1.65 23.49
N ASP A 365 -18.54 2.09 23.63
CA ASP A 365 -19.63 1.26 24.17
C ASP A 365 -20.10 0.20 23.16
N ASP A 366 -20.63 -0.90 23.66
CA ASP A 366 -21.03 -2.05 22.86
C ASP A 366 -22.18 -1.73 21.89
N GLU A 367 -23.09 -0.83 22.25
CA GLU A 367 -24.19 -0.40 21.37
C GLU A 367 -23.67 0.39 20.17
N VAL A 368 -22.72 1.31 20.39
CA VAL A 368 -22.09 2.07 19.30
C VAL A 368 -21.31 1.12 18.38
N LEU A 369 -20.54 0.19 18.93
CA LEU A 369 -19.79 -0.77 18.12
C LEU A 369 -20.73 -1.71 17.36
N PHE A 370 -21.83 -2.14 17.95
CA PHE A 370 -22.87 -2.90 17.28
C PHE A 370 -23.43 -2.14 16.07
N ARG A 371 -23.80 -0.89 16.25
CA ARG A 371 -24.35 -0.04 15.20
C ARG A 371 -23.34 0.30 14.13
N LEU A 372 -22.06 0.43 14.47
CA LEU A 372 -20.97 0.57 13.50
C LEU A 372 -20.90 -0.66 12.59
N ILE A 373 -20.93 -1.87 13.15
CA ILE A 373 -20.91 -3.12 12.37
C ILE A 373 -22.17 -3.22 11.49
N LYS A 374 -23.32 -2.84 12.01
CA LYS A 374 -24.60 -2.85 11.28
C LYS A 374 -24.69 -1.75 10.20
N GLY A 375 -23.74 -0.82 10.14
CA GLY A 375 -23.78 0.28 9.15
C GLY A 375 -24.74 1.39 9.49
N GLU A 376 -25.12 1.57 10.77
CA GLU A 376 -26.18 2.47 11.22
C GLU A 376 -25.67 3.83 11.71
N ILE A 377 -24.35 4.02 11.78
CA ILE A 377 -23.77 5.30 12.22
C ILE A 377 -23.47 6.16 10.98
N PRO A 378 -24.04 7.39 10.90
CA PRO A 378 -23.73 8.31 9.81
C PRO A 378 -22.22 8.60 9.75
N GLU A 379 -21.70 8.75 8.53
CA GLU A 379 -20.29 9.08 8.26
C GLU A 379 -19.29 8.03 8.77
N GLN A 380 -19.75 6.82 9.14
CA GLN A 380 -18.84 5.74 9.49
C GLN A 380 -18.00 5.33 8.27
N THR A 381 -16.79 4.87 8.56
CA THR A 381 -15.82 4.42 7.55
C THR A 381 -15.79 2.91 7.36
N MET A 382 -16.46 2.18 8.28
CA MET A 382 -16.56 0.73 8.18
C MET A 382 -17.53 0.33 7.05
N PRO A 383 -17.20 -0.66 6.21
CA PRO A 383 -18.05 -1.08 5.10
C PRO A 383 -19.43 -1.55 5.56
N THR A 384 -20.48 -1.08 4.90
CA THR A 384 -21.88 -1.46 5.21
C THR A 384 -22.24 -2.89 4.83
N VAL A 385 -21.35 -3.63 4.20
CA VAL A 385 -21.55 -5.05 3.84
C VAL A 385 -21.85 -5.94 5.05
N TYR A 386 -21.41 -5.54 6.23
CA TYR A 386 -21.65 -6.28 7.48
C TYR A 386 -23.06 -6.08 8.06
N SER A 387 -23.87 -5.18 7.50
CA SER A 387 -25.28 -4.99 7.91
C SER A 387 -26.16 -6.25 7.75
N VAL A 388 -25.70 -7.20 6.93
CA VAL A 388 -26.40 -8.48 6.70
C VAL A 388 -26.22 -9.50 7.85
N LEU A 389 -25.25 -9.28 8.75
CA LEU A 389 -25.03 -10.16 9.89
C LEU A 389 -26.23 -10.13 10.81
N GLU A 390 -26.58 -11.31 11.37
CA GLU A 390 -27.59 -11.38 12.40
C GLU A 390 -27.11 -10.70 13.70
N ASP A 391 -28.04 -10.18 14.48
CA ASP A 391 -27.70 -9.46 15.72
C ASP A 391 -26.86 -10.32 16.70
N ASP A 392 -27.19 -11.60 16.80
CA ASP A 392 -26.45 -12.58 17.61
C ASP A 392 -25.00 -12.75 17.14
N GLU A 393 -24.76 -12.74 15.83
CA GLU A 393 -23.42 -12.83 15.25
C GLU A 393 -22.60 -11.59 15.58
N VAL A 394 -23.19 -10.40 15.47
CA VAL A 394 -22.52 -9.15 15.83
C VAL A 394 -22.14 -9.13 17.31
N TRP A 395 -23.06 -9.54 18.20
CA TRP A 395 -22.77 -9.61 19.64
C TRP A 395 -21.66 -10.61 19.98
N LYS A 396 -21.57 -11.74 19.28
CA LYS A 396 -20.47 -12.71 19.43
C LYS A 396 -19.13 -12.11 18.98
N ILE A 397 -19.11 -11.40 17.84
CA ILE A 397 -17.91 -10.70 17.36
C ILE A 397 -17.45 -9.67 18.41
N LEU A 398 -18.36 -8.90 18.98
CA LEU A 398 -18.04 -7.94 20.04
C LEU A 398 -17.55 -8.64 21.32
N ALA A 399 -18.12 -9.79 21.70
CA ALA A 399 -17.62 -10.58 22.81
C ALA A 399 -16.18 -11.05 22.60
N PHE A 400 -15.84 -11.45 21.39
CA PHE A 400 -14.45 -11.75 21.01
C PHE A 400 -13.55 -10.51 21.15
N ILE A 401 -13.93 -9.37 20.59
CA ILE A 401 -13.16 -8.12 20.69
C ILE A 401 -12.91 -7.76 22.15
N ARG A 402 -13.93 -7.87 23.01
CA ARG A 402 -13.81 -7.61 24.47
C ARG A 402 -12.90 -8.62 25.17
N SER A 403 -12.91 -9.87 24.75
CA SER A 403 -12.06 -10.92 25.34
C SER A 403 -10.56 -10.73 25.07
N VAL A 404 -10.22 -10.01 24.00
CA VAL A 404 -8.84 -9.72 23.59
C VAL A 404 -8.44 -8.26 23.80
N TYR A 405 -9.30 -7.46 24.43
CA TYR A 405 -9.04 -6.05 24.69
C TYR A 405 -7.76 -5.86 25.52
N ALA A 406 -6.86 -5.02 25.04
CA ALA A 406 -5.54 -4.78 25.61
C ALA A 406 -5.38 -3.38 26.22
N GLY A 407 -6.41 -2.51 26.10
CA GLY A 407 -6.44 -1.18 26.70
C GLY A 407 -6.85 -1.21 28.18
N ASP A 408 -7.05 -0.02 28.76
CA ASP A 408 -7.58 0.13 30.11
C ASP A 408 -9.11 -0.09 30.13
N PRO A 409 -9.62 -1.18 30.74
CA PRO A 409 -11.07 -1.43 30.81
C PRO A 409 -11.87 -0.30 31.45
N GLY A 410 -11.24 0.53 32.29
CA GLY A 410 -11.87 1.68 32.91
C GLY A 410 -12.14 2.85 31.96
N ARG A 411 -11.63 2.78 30.73
CA ARG A 411 -11.86 3.77 29.67
C ARG A 411 -12.92 3.36 28.66
N ILE A 412 -13.54 2.21 28.84
CA ILE A 412 -14.66 1.76 28.04
C ILE A 412 -15.94 2.35 28.66
N ASP A 413 -16.73 3.05 27.87
CA ASP A 413 -18.08 3.45 28.25
C ASP A 413 -19.01 2.23 28.05
N TRP A 414 -19.21 1.46 29.14
CA TRP A 414 -20.04 0.24 29.12
C TRP A 414 -21.52 0.55 28.93
#